data_856727d438357e0393ba2daf6807ea8e
#
_entry.id   856727d438357e0393ba2daf6807ea8e
#
_cell.length_a   1.000
_cell.length_b   1.000
_cell.length_c   1.000
_cell.angle_alpha   90.00
_cell.angle_beta   90.00
_cell.angle_gamma   90.00
#
_symmetry.space_group_name_H-M   'P 1'
#
loop_
_entity.id
_entity.type
_entity.pdbx_description
1 polymer ?
#
loop_
_entity_poly.entity_id
_entity_poly.type
_entity_poly.pdbx_seq_one_letter_code
_entity_poly.pdbx_strand_id
1 'polypeptide(L)'
;FKTRLKIPGPNGQIMHSELEYEDGLIFVGQACPDEKKTSPQTLDGAMTSGLYIYVDDVDAHCEHARAAGATIVKEPEDMFYGDRNYTAQDPEGHHWVFGQHIRDVTDEECLQAMEQTSSGA
;
A
#
# COMPACT_ATOMS: atom_id res chain seq x y z
N PHE A 1 -3.15 2.91 10.85
CA PHE A 1 -4.02 1.75 11.16
C PHE A 1 -3.99 1.45 12.65
N LYS A 2 -5.14 1.04 13.17
CA LYS A 2 -5.29 0.57 14.54
C LYS A 2 -5.64 -0.90 14.52
N THR A 3 -5.05 -1.68 15.41
CA THR A 3 -5.41 -3.08 15.57
C THR A 3 -6.77 -3.17 16.26
N ARG A 4 -7.75 -3.74 15.59
CA ARG A 4 -9.08 -3.97 16.12
C ARG A 4 -9.17 -5.34 16.81
N LEU A 5 -8.54 -6.35 16.23
CA LEU A 5 -8.61 -7.73 16.71
C LEU A 5 -7.36 -8.48 16.32
N LYS A 6 -6.86 -9.31 17.24
CA LYS A 6 -5.80 -10.29 16.98
C LYS A 6 -6.24 -11.64 17.54
N ILE A 7 -6.17 -12.67 16.72
CA ILE A 7 -6.44 -14.03 17.15
C ILE A 7 -5.13 -14.81 17.08
N PRO A 8 -4.53 -15.18 18.24
CA PRO A 8 -3.29 -15.94 18.23
C PRO A 8 -3.51 -17.37 17.79
N GLY A 9 -2.49 -17.95 17.19
CA GLY A 9 -2.44 -19.35 16.81
C GLY A 9 -1.32 -20.06 17.56
N PRO A 10 -1.06 -21.32 17.20
CA PRO A 10 0.04 -22.07 17.79
C PRO A 10 1.40 -21.42 17.50
N ASN A 11 2.37 -21.60 18.38
CA ASN A 11 3.75 -21.15 18.21
C ASN A 11 3.92 -19.60 18.12
N GLY A 12 3.02 -18.86 18.75
CA GLY A 12 3.12 -17.40 18.75
C GLY A 12 2.73 -16.72 17.44
N GLN A 13 2.24 -17.44 16.48
CA GLN A 13 1.74 -16.89 15.22
C GLN A 13 0.43 -16.14 15.45
N ILE A 14 0.13 -15.20 14.56
CA ILE A 14 -1.17 -14.51 14.54
C ILE A 14 -1.96 -15.09 13.38
N MET A 15 -3.00 -15.88 13.69
CA MET A 15 -3.81 -16.55 12.68
C MET A 15 -4.71 -15.59 11.93
N HIS A 16 -5.19 -14.55 12.62
CA HIS A 16 -6.10 -13.56 12.06
C HIS A 16 -5.92 -12.24 12.78
N SER A 17 -5.94 -11.16 12.04
CA SER A 17 -5.97 -9.82 12.61
C SER A 17 -6.85 -8.91 11.78
N GLU A 18 -7.39 -7.90 12.41
CA GLU A 18 -8.22 -6.89 11.78
C GLU A 18 -7.65 -5.52 12.10
N LEU A 19 -7.40 -4.74 11.07
CA LEU A 19 -6.80 -3.41 11.17
C LEU A 19 -7.78 -2.38 10.64
N GLU A 20 -7.96 -1.32 11.40
CA GLU A 20 -8.84 -0.22 11.04
C GLU A 20 -8.05 0.99 10.59
N TYR A 21 -8.55 1.66 9.57
CA TYR A 21 -8.11 2.99 9.18
C TYR A 21 -9.33 3.79 8.77
N GLU A 22 -9.71 4.80 9.57
CA GLU A 22 -10.95 5.56 9.40
C GLU A 22 -12.15 4.62 9.32
N ASP A 23 -12.92 4.63 8.22
CA ASP A 23 -14.06 3.73 8.00
C ASP A 23 -13.63 2.42 7.33
N GLY A 24 -12.36 2.30 6.97
CA GLY A 24 -11.84 1.10 6.30
C GLY A 24 -11.43 0.01 7.27
N LEU A 25 -11.57 -1.21 6.81
CA LEU A 25 -11.19 -2.38 7.60
C LEU A 25 -10.48 -3.37 6.68
N ILE A 26 -9.33 -3.85 7.10
CA ILE A 26 -8.64 -4.93 6.39
C ILE A 26 -8.39 -6.10 7.34
N PHE A 27 -8.44 -7.29 6.80
CA PHE A 27 -8.11 -8.52 7.51
C PHE A 27 -6.73 -9.00 7.03
N VAL A 28 -5.87 -9.34 7.98
CA VAL A 28 -4.56 -9.89 7.69
C VAL A 28 -4.48 -11.25 8.36
N GLY A 29 -4.29 -12.28 7.55
CA GLY A 29 -4.26 -13.65 8.04
C GLY A 29 -2.89 -14.30 7.84
N GLN A 30 -2.72 -15.43 8.46
CA GLN A 30 -1.54 -16.27 8.33
C GLN A 30 -1.49 -16.86 6.91
N ALA A 31 -0.31 -16.87 6.29
CA ALA A 31 -0.13 -17.57 5.03
C ALA A 31 -0.46 -19.05 5.20
N CYS A 32 -1.18 -19.60 4.24
CA CYS A 32 -1.57 -21.01 4.24
C CYS A 32 -1.42 -21.56 2.83
N PRO A 33 -0.25 -22.15 2.48
CA PRO A 33 0.01 -22.62 1.12
C PRO A 33 -0.99 -23.66 0.62
N ASP A 34 -1.53 -24.49 1.51
CA ASP A 34 -2.54 -25.49 1.15
C ASP A 34 -3.82 -24.85 0.60
N GLU A 35 -4.14 -23.63 1.02
CA GLU A 35 -5.26 -22.86 0.50
C GLU A 35 -4.84 -21.86 -0.57
N LYS A 36 -3.60 -21.97 -1.06
CA LYS A 36 -2.99 -21.06 -2.05
C LYS A 36 -2.90 -19.61 -1.55
N LYS A 37 -2.75 -19.44 -0.24
CA LYS A 37 -2.55 -18.15 0.42
C LYS A 37 -1.09 -18.04 0.81
N THR A 38 -0.36 -17.19 0.12
CA THR A 38 1.07 -17.01 0.35
C THR A 38 1.41 -15.52 0.32
N SER A 39 2.61 -15.17 0.71
CA SER A 39 3.06 -13.79 0.70
C SER A 39 4.01 -13.53 -0.47
N PRO A 40 4.16 -12.27 -0.92
CA PRO A 40 5.12 -11.92 -1.96
C PRO A 40 6.54 -12.36 -1.65
N GLN A 41 6.92 -12.34 -0.38
CA GLN A 41 8.26 -12.75 0.07
C GLN A 41 8.60 -14.18 -0.37
N THR A 42 7.62 -15.07 -0.37
CA THR A 42 7.81 -16.48 -0.77
C THR A 42 7.72 -16.68 -2.29
N LEU A 43 7.41 -15.63 -3.05
CA LEU A 43 7.24 -15.65 -4.49
C LEU A 43 8.25 -14.72 -5.19
N ASP A 44 9.43 -14.55 -4.62
CA ASP A 44 10.46 -13.62 -5.12
C ASP A 44 9.96 -12.18 -5.28
N GLY A 45 9.05 -11.76 -4.43
CA GLY A 45 8.48 -10.41 -4.47
C GLY A 45 7.34 -10.24 -5.45
N ALA A 46 6.88 -11.30 -6.12
CA ALA A 46 5.75 -11.21 -7.04
C ALA A 46 4.45 -10.92 -6.28
N MET A 47 3.64 -10.03 -6.82
CA MET A 47 2.35 -9.62 -6.25
C MET A 47 1.26 -9.72 -7.29
N THR A 48 0.04 -10.04 -6.84
CA THR A 48 -1.13 -10.11 -7.71
C THR A 48 -2.13 -9.00 -7.44
N SER A 49 -1.94 -8.24 -6.36
CA SER A 49 -2.79 -7.12 -6.00
C SER A 49 -2.00 -6.11 -5.19
N GLY A 50 -2.56 -4.93 -5.03
CA GLY A 50 -1.98 -3.88 -4.21
C GLY A 50 -3.08 -3.06 -3.58
N LEU A 51 -2.72 -2.22 -2.61
CA LEU A 51 -3.65 -1.33 -1.93
C LEU A 51 -3.24 0.11 -2.19
N TYR A 52 -4.23 0.94 -2.48
CA TYR A 52 -4.07 2.38 -2.61
C TYR A 52 -4.97 3.04 -1.57
N ILE A 53 -4.38 3.81 -0.67
CA ILE A 53 -5.09 4.36 0.48
C ILE A 53 -4.88 5.87 0.49
N TYR A 54 -5.98 6.63 0.57
CA TYR A 54 -5.89 8.08 0.71
C TYR A 54 -5.61 8.48 2.14
N VAL A 55 -4.70 9.42 2.31
CA VAL A 55 -4.33 10.00 3.61
C VAL A 55 -4.39 11.53 3.50
N ASP A 56 -4.47 12.20 4.65
CA ASP A 56 -4.63 13.66 4.69
C ASP A 56 -3.33 14.41 4.39
N ASP A 57 -2.19 13.89 4.84
CA ASP A 57 -0.87 14.49 4.65
C ASP A 57 0.12 13.40 4.30
N VAL A 58 0.38 13.23 3.03
CA VAL A 58 1.19 12.12 2.53
C VAL A 58 2.66 12.23 2.96
N ASP A 59 3.19 13.46 3.03
CA ASP A 59 4.59 13.64 3.46
C ASP A 59 4.78 13.25 4.92
N ALA A 60 3.89 13.69 5.80
CA ALA A 60 3.92 13.32 7.20
C ALA A 60 3.70 11.83 7.39
N HIS A 61 2.80 11.23 6.60
CA HIS A 61 2.53 9.80 6.66
C HIS A 61 3.77 8.99 6.28
N CYS A 62 4.48 9.41 5.23
CA CYS A 62 5.71 8.76 4.79
C CYS A 62 6.79 8.80 5.88
N GLU A 63 6.98 9.95 6.51
CA GLU A 63 7.98 10.08 7.59
C GLU A 63 7.59 9.24 8.81
N HIS A 64 6.32 9.17 9.13
CA HIS A 64 5.82 8.30 10.21
C HIS A 64 6.08 6.82 9.90
N ALA A 65 5.79 6.40 8.67
CA ALA A 65 6.02 5.03 8.23
C ALA A 65 7.52 4.68 8.26
N ARG A 66 8.36 5.59 7.78
CA ARG A 66 9.82 5.43 7.79
C ARG A 66 10.35 5.26 9.22
N ALA A 67 9.88 6.10 10.14
CA ALA A 67 10.28 6.04 11.54
C ALA A 67 9.81 4.75 12.21
N ALA A 68 8.70 4.18 11.76
CA ALA A 68 8.16 2.93 12.27
C ALA A 68 8.85 1.68 11.67
N GLY A 69 9.79 1.87 10.76
CA GLY A 69 10.57 0.77 10.18
C GLY A 69 10.10 0.28 8.81
N ALA A 70 9.16 0.96 8.18
CA ALA A 70 8.72 0.57 6.84
C ALA A 70 9.82 0.82 5.81
N THR A 71 9.89 -0.04 4.80
CA THR A 71 10.76 0.16 3.64
C THR A 71 10.07 1.09 2.67
N ILE A 72 10.66 2.25 2.39
CA ILE A 72 10.11 3.21 1.43
C ILE A 72 10.67 2.84 0.05
N VAL A 73 9.79 2.35 -0.81
CA VAL A 73 10.16 1.92 -2.16
C VAL A 73 10.26 3.12 -3.10
N LYS A 74 9.37 4.09 -2.90
CA LYS A 74 9.30 5.30 -3.72
C LYS A 74 8.90 6.47 -2.82
N GLU A 75 9.70 7.54 -2.84
CA GLU A 75 9.44 8.75 -2.06
C GLU A 75 8.20 9.50 -2.56
N PRO A 76 7.61 10.37 -1.73
CA PRO A 76 6.44 11.15 -2.17
C PRO A 76 6.73 11.96 -3.42
N GLU A 77 5.82 11.89 -4.38
CA GLU A 77 5.95 12.52 -5.69
C GLU A 77 4.58 12.94 -6.19
N ASP A 78 4.52 14.10 -6.85
CA ASP A 78 3.29 14.57 -7.50
C ASP A 78 3.07 13.79 -8.79
N MET A 79 1.89 13.21 -8.92
CA MET A 79 1.52 12.39 -10.07
C MET A 79 0.64 13.19 -11.04
N PHE A 80 0.69 12.84 -12.31
CA PHE A 80 -0.04 13.54 -13.35
C PHE A 80 -1.56 13.50 -13.17
N TYR A 81 -2.06 12.50 -12.44
CA TYR A 81 -3.50 12.33 -12.24
C TYR A 81 -4.07 13.10 -11.03
N GLY A 82 -3.26 13.96 -10.42
CA GLY A 82 -3.73 14.87 -9.38
C GLY A 82 -3.48 14.44 -7.95
N ASP A 83 -2.78 13.35 -7.75
CA ASP A 83 -2.39 12.87 -6.44
C ASP A 83 -0.90 13.09 -6.21
N ARG A 84 -0.53 13.21 -4.93
CA ARG A 84 0.84 13.05 -4.47
C ARG A 84 0.89 11.75 -3.69
N ASN A 85 1.78 10.83 -4.04
CA ASN A 85 1.80 9.53 -3.38
C ASN A 85 3.22 9.00 -3.15
N TYR A 86 3.32 8.03 -2.26
CA TYR A 86 4.53 7.27 -2.04
C TYR A 86 4.18 5.78 -1.92
N THR A 87 5.18 4.93 -2.04
CA THR A 87 5.01 3.49 -1.93
C THR A 87 5.88 2.95 -0.80
N ALA A 88 5.28 2.17 0.07
CA ALA A 88 5.98 1.46 1.12
C ALA A 88 5.83 -0.05 0.93
N GLN A 89 6.81 -0.80 1.41
CA GLN A 89 6.77 -2.25 1.39
C GLN A 89 6.74 -2.76 2.82
N ASP A 90 5.83 -3.69 3.09
CA ASP A 90 5.75 -4.32 4.41
C ASP A 90 6.76 -5.48 4.53
N PRO A 91 6.93 -6.06 5.74
CA PRO A 91 7.89 -7.15 5.93
C PRO A 91 7.61 -8.40 5.09
N GLU A 92 6.38 -8.59 4.65
CA GLU A 92 5.99 -9.74 3.82
C GLU A 92 6.13 -9.47 2.32
N GLY A 93 6.54 -8.25 1.95
CA GLY A 93 6.77 -7.87 0.56
C GLY A 93 5.58 -7.24 -0.14
N HIS A 94 4.46 -7.01 0.53
CA HIS A 94 3.33 -6.30 -0.06
C HIS A 94 3.66 -4.83 -0.24
N HIS A 95 3.26 -4.26 -1.37
CA HIS A 95 3.37 -2.83 -1.62
C HIS A 95 2.07 -2.13 -1.24
N TRP A 96 2.24 -1.00 -0.55
CA TRP A 96 1.14 -0.13 -0.10
C TRP A 96 1.40 1.24 -0.69
N VAL A 97 0.43 1.76 -1.45
CA VAL A 97 0.52 3.12 -1.98
C VAL A 97 -0.36 4.01 -1.13
N PHE A 98 0.21 5.09 -0.61
CA PHE A 98 -0.52 6.09 0.14
C PHE A 98 -0.54 7.39 -0.65
N GLY A 99 -1.72 7.93 -0.87
CA GLY A 99 -1.90 9.10 -1.71
C GLY A 99 -2.69 10.20 -1.04
N GLN A 100 -2.41 11.42 -1.45
CA GLN A 100 -3.13 12.62 -1.05
C GLN A 100 -3.62 13.29 -2.33
N HIS A 101 -4.92 13.58 -2.38
CA HIS A 101 -5.47 14.32 -3.52
C HIS A 101 -5.03 15.78 -3.41
N ILE A 102 -4.29 16.28 -4.39
CA ILE A 102 -3.74 17.63 -4.36
C ILE A 102 -4.33 18.56 -5.41
N ARG A 103 -4.93 18.03 -6.47
CA ARG A 103 -5.60 18.84 -7.48
C ARG A 103 -6.54 17.98 -8.31
N ASP A 104 -7.55 18.61 -8.88
CA ASP A 104 -8.48 17.93 -9.78
C ASP A 104 -7.90 17.88 -11.19
N VAL A 105 -7.99 16.72 -11.82
CA VAL A 105 -7.53 16.47 -13.18
C VAL A 105 -8.64 15.75 -13.93
N THR A 106 -8.96 16.21 -15.15
CA THR A 106 -9.97 15.56 -15.98
C THR A 106 -9.42 14.27 -16.58
N ASP A 107 -10.31 13.36 -16.97
CA ASP A 107 -9.91 12.13 -17.66
C ASP A 107 -9.12 12.42 -18.93
N GLU A 108 -9.52 13.47 -19.67
CA GLU A 108 -8.83 13.88 -20.88
C GLU A 108 -7.39 14.33 -20.59
N GLU A 109 -7.19 15.12 -19.55
CA GLU A 109 -5.86 15.55 -19.11
C GLU A 109 -5.00 14.36 -18.72
N CYS A 110 -5.59 13.38 -18.01
CA CYS A 110 -4.88 12.16 -17.65
C CYS A 110 -4.44 11.37 -18.88
N LEU A 111 -5.32 11.21 -19.86
CA LEU A 111 -5.02 10.49 -21.10
C LEU A 111 -3.91 11.18 -21.89
N GLN A 112 -3.94 12.51 -21.99
CA GLN A 112 -2.90 13.28 -22.65
C GLN A 112 -1.54 13.11 -21.97
N ALA A 113 -1.52 13.16 -20.65
CA ALA A 113 -0.29 12.98 -19.88
C ALA A 113 0.28 11.57 -20.04
N MET A 114 -0.57 10.55 -20.10
CA MET A 114 -0.15 9.16 -20.33
C MET A 114 0.45 8.98 -21.73
N GLU A 115 -0.16 9.59 -22.75
CA GLU A 115 0.36 9.52 -24.12
C GLU A 115 1.74 10.16 -24.22
N GLN A 116 1.94 11.31 -23.59
CA GLN A 116 3.24 11.99 -23.56
C GLN A 116 4.29 11.15 -22.85
N THR A 117 3.91 10.50 -21.75
CA THR A 117 4.82 9.63 -21.00
C THR A 117 5.19 8.39 -21.82
N SER A 118 4.21 7.79 -22.51
CA SER A 118 4.45 6.60 -23.34
C SER A 118 5.35 6.91 -24.54
N SER A 119 5.18 8.08 -25.17
CA SER A 119 6.00 8.47 -26.32
C SER A 119 7.41 8.89 -25.93
N GLY A 120 7.65 9.18 -24.65
CA GLY A 120 8.97 9.50 -24.13
C GLY A 120 9.77 8.28 -23.66
N ALA A 121 9.17 7.11 -23.72
CA ALA A 121 9.78 5.88 -23.23
C ALA A 121 10.71 5.24 -24.26
#